data_77ccef6745b9d8e8e31af71ce34254b7
#
_entry.id   77ccef6745b9d8e8e31af71ce34254b7
#
_cell.length_a   1.000
_cell.length_b   1.000
_cell.length_c   1.000
_cell.angle_alpha   90.00
_cell.angle_beta   90.00
_cell.angle_gamma   90.00
#
_symmetry.space_group_name_H-M   'P 1'
#
loop_
_entity.id
_entity.type
_entity.pdbx_description
1 polymer ?
#
loop_
_entity_poly.entity_id
_entity_poly.type
_entity_poly.pdbx_seq_one_letter_code
_entity_poly.pdbx_strand_id
1 'polypeptide(L)'
;MAKKFKDLSEREILALAISLEEEDSRVYGDFADGLRETYPATARMFEEMQAEESQHRRSLIDTFRQRFGEHIPLIRRQDVKGFVERRPVWLVRPLGIDVVRKQAEIMELETRRFYERAMQKVTDASTRKLLGDLAEAERKHSALAESLAEKHLTPETRSEEEAAHRRLFVLQIIQPGLVGLMDGSVSTLAPVFAAAFATRSSPDAFLVGLARISHHALPFLVGRPEGRGFNPAEKAASNSLFVSRPAQLVP
;
A
#
# COMPACT_ATOMS: atom_id res chain seq x y z
N MET A 1 -20.81 -11.13 7.91
CA MET A 1 -20.02 -10.94 9.17
C MET A 1 -18.74 -11.73 9.05
N ALA A 2 -17.57 -11.17 9.41
CA ALA A 2 -16.32 -11.90 9.39
C ALA A 2 -16.31 -13.03 10.42
N LYS A 3 -15.89 -14.24 10.00
CA LYS A 3 -15.79 -15.44 10.84
C LYS A 3 -14.63 -15.31 11.84
N LYS A 4 -14.72 -15.98 12.98
CA LYS A 4 -13.54 -16.15 13.85
C LYS A 4 -12.71 -17.33 13.33
N PHE A 5 -11.39 -17.24 13.41
CA PHE A 5 -10.50 -18.33 12.97
C PHE A 5 -10.84 -19.68 13.59
N LYS A 6 -11.24 -19.68 14.87
CA LYS A 6 -11.63 -20.90 15.58
C LYS A 6 -12.86 -21.63 14.98
N ASP A 7 -13.69 -20.91 14.24
CA ASP A 7 -14.95 -21.42 13.67
C ASP A 7 -14.76 -21.92 12.21
N LEU A 8 -13.53 -21.84 11.66
CA LEU A 8 -13.21 -22.34 10.33
C LEU A 8 -13.07 -23.87 10.36
N SER A 9 -13.65 -24.53 9.35
CA SER A 9 -13.39 -25.91 9.02
C SER A 9 -12.00 -26.09 8.38
N GLU A 10 -11.47 -27.30 8.36
CA GLU A 10 -10.20 -27.61 7.69
C GLU A 10 -10.22 -27.25 6.21
N ARG A 11 -11.34 -27.50 5.52
CA ARG A 11 -11.57 -27.08 4.13
C ARG A 11 -11.47 -25.56 3.96
N GLU A 12 -12.05 -24.78 4.86
CA GLU A 12 -11.98 -23.33 4.84
C GLU A 12 -10.58 -22.81 5.19
N ILE A 13 -9.87 -23.48 6.08
CA ILE A 13 -8.47 -23.14 6.41
C ILE A 13 -7.57 -23.29 5.19
N LEU A 14 -7.66 -24.42 4.46
CA LEU A 14 -6.88 -24.62 3.25
C LEU A 14 -7.28 -23.64 2.13
N ALA A 15 -8.58 -23.37 1.97
CA ALA A 15 -9.03 -22.37 0.98
C ALA A 15 -8.54 -20.97 1.33
N LEU A 16 -8.50 -20.61 2.61
CA LEU A 16 -7.94 -19.34 3.07
C LEU A 16 -6.43 -19.29 2.84
N ALA A 17 -5.69 -20.38 3.10
CA ALA A 17 -4.27 -20.50 2.79
C ALA A 17 -4.00 -20.22 1.31
N ILE A 18 -4.73 -20.86 0.40
CA ILE A 18 -4.63 -20.63 -1.05
C ILE A 18 -4.85 -19.15 -1.41
N SER A 19 -5.82 -18.50 -0.77
CA SER A 19 -6.13 -17.09 -1.00
C SER A 19 -5.05 -16.15 -0.45
N LEU A 20 -4.39 -16.50 0.65
CA LEU A 20 -3.28 -15.72 1.22
C LEU A 20 -2.07 -15.75 0.28
N GLU A 21 -1.65 -16.94 -0.17
CA GLU A 21 -0.53 -17.08 -1.11
C GLU A 21 -0.78 -16.34 -2.43
N GLU A 22 -2.03 -16.36 -2.93
CA GLU A 22 -2.39 -15.58 -4.12
C GLU A 22 -2.30 -14.07 -3.88
N GLU A 23 -2.74 -13.60 -2.72
CA GLU A 23 -2.64 -12.19 -2.33
C GLU A 23 -1.18 -11.76 -2.19
N ASP A 24 -0.36 -12.57 -1.52
CA ASP A 24 1.05 -12.25 -1.25
C ASP A 24 1.88 -12.30 -2.53
N SER A 25 1.71 -13.31 -3.38
CA SER A 25 2.32 -13.38 -4.71
C SER A 25 2.00 -12.14 -5.56
N ARG A 26 0.75 -11.65 -5.53
CA ARG A 26 0.36 -10.45 -6.28
C ARG A 26 1.00 -9.20 -5.72
N VAL A 27 1.04 -9.05 -4.40
CA VAL A 27 1.67 -7.90 -3.75
C VAL A 27 3.16 -7.84 -4.03
N TYR A 28 3.87 -8.98 -4.01
CA TYR A 28 5.30 -9.02 -4.38
C TYR A 28 5.54 -8.66 -5.84
N GLY A 29 4.67 -9.11 -6.76
CA GLY A 29 4.71 -8.68 -8.16
C GLY A 29 4.53 -7.16 -8.31
N ASP A 30 3.56 -6.59 -7.61
CA ASP A 30 3.31 -5.15 -7.59
C ASP A 30 4.50 -4.37 -7.00
N PHE A 31 5.18 -4.90 -5.98
CA PHE A 31 6.41 -4.30 -5.43
C PHE A 31 7.55 -4.37 -6.44
N ALA A 32 7.77 -5.53 -7.05
CA ALA A 32 8.80 -5.71 -8.07
C ALA A 32 8.61 -4.73 -9.24
N ASP A 33 7.41 -4.66 -9.79
CA ASP A 33 7.09 -3.75 -10.90
C ASP A 33 7.30 -2.28 -10.53
N GLY A 34 6.89 -1.90 -9.32
CA GLY A 34 7.03 -0.53 -8.85
C GLY A 34 8.46 -0.10 -8.54
N LEU A 35 9.35 -1.05 -8.26
CA LEU A 35 10.74 -0.78 -7.86
C LEU A 35 11.73 -1.00 -9.01
N ARG A 36 11.35 -1.66 -10.10
CA ARG A 36 12.24 -2.14 -11.17
C ARG A 36 13.15 -1.08 -11.76
N GLU A 37 12.62 0.12 -11.99
CA GLU A 37 13.38 1.22 -12.59
C GLU A 37 14.37 1.88 -11.61
N THR A 38 14.00 1.97 -10.34
CA THR A 38 14.76 2.74 -9.34
C THR A 38 15.62 1.85 -8.45
N TYR A 39 15.14 0.64 -8.15
CA TYR A 39 15.77 -0.32 -7.23
C TYR A 39 15.78 -1.73 -7.83
N PRO A 40 16.50 -1.95 -8.95
CA PRO A 40 16.42 -3.19 -9.72
C PRO A 40 16.86 -4.43 -8.94
N ALA A 41 17.80 -4.31 -7.99
CA ALA A 41 18.23 -5.41 -7.16
C ALA A 41 17.14 -5.85 -6.17
N THR A 42 16.49 -4.91 -5.51
CA THR A 42 15.36 -5.19 -4.63
C THR A 42 14.14 -5.67 -5.42
N ALA A 43 13.92 -5.18 -6.64
CA ALA A 43 12.85 -5.68 -7.49
C ALA A 43 13.02 -7.16 -7.82
N ARG A 44 14.24 -7.62 -8.15
CA ARG A 44 14.54 -9.05 -8.39
C ARG A 44 14.27 -9.91 -7.15
N MET A 45 14.60 -9.42 -5.97
CA MET A 45 14.27 -10.11 -4.72
C MET A 45 12.75 -10.36 -4.60
N PHE A 46 11.92 -9.37 -4.89
CA PHE A 46 10.48 -9.53 -4.86
C PHE A 46 9.95 -10.42 -6.00
N GLU A 47 10.60 -10.47 -7.17
CA GLU A 47 10.28 -11.43 -8.24
C GLU A 47 10.54 -12.88 -7.79
N GLU A 48 11.64 -13.13 -7.07
CA GLU A 48 11.95 -14.45 -6.49
C GLU A 48 10.89 -14.82 -5.44
N MET A 49 10.55 -13.94 -4.51
CA MET A 49 9.48 -14.16 -3.51
C MET A 49 8.12 -14.43 -4.17
N GLN A 50 7.73 -13.67 -5.19
CA GLN A 50 6.51 -13.91 -5.96
C GLN A 50 6.46 -15.33 -6.55
N ALA A 51 7.59 -15.82 -7.07
CA ALA A 51 7.68 -17.15 -7.64
C ALA A 51 7.51 -18.25 -6.56
N GLU A 52 8.07 -18.03 -5.37
CA GLU A 52 7.94 -18.95 -4.23
C GLU A 52 6.50 -19.02 -3.72
N GLU A 53 5.81 -17.86 -3.52
CA GLU A 53 4.40 -17.84 -3.13
C GLU A 53 3.50 -18.54 -4.16
N SER A 54 3.81 -18.37 -5.44
CA SER A 54 3.11 -19.09 -6.51
C SER A 54 3.33 -20.61 -6.44
N GLN A 55 4.47 -21.07 -5.93
CA GLN A 55 4.75 -22.48 -5.69
C GLN A 55 4.00 -23.00 -4.45
N HIS A 56 3.99 -22.26 -3.36
CA HIS A 56 3.23 -22.57 -2.14
C HIS A 56 1.73 -22.72 -2.46
N ARG A 57 1.18 -21.77 -3.20
CA ARG A 57 -0.20 -21.81 -3.66
C ARG A 57 -0.51 -23.09 -4.46
N ARG A 58 0.36 -23.50 -5.38
CA ARG A 58 0.17 -24.75 -6.15
C ARG A 58 0.12 -25.96 -5.25
N SER A 59 1.04 -26.10 -4.32
CA SER A 59 1.09 -27.21 -3.36
C SER A 59 -0.17 -27.28 -2.49
N LEU A 60 -0.69 -26.13 -2.08
CA LEU A 60 -1.94 -26.03 -1.32
C LEU A 60 -3.16 -26.43 -2.18
N ILE A 61 -3.23 -26.01 -3.43
CA ILE A 61 -4.31 -26.38 -4.37
C ILE A 61 -4.32 -27.90 -4.60
N ASP A 62 -3.16 -28.50 -4.82
CA ASP A 62 -3.06 -29.95 -5.04
C ASP A 62 -3.50 -30.73 -3.80
N THR A 63 -3.09 -30.31 -2.62
CA THR A 63 -3.54 -30.90 -1.34
C THR A 63 -5.04 -30.72 -1.14
N PHE A 64 -5.56 -29.53 -1.45
CA PHE A 64 -7.00 -29.27 -1.35
C PHE A 64 -7.81 -30.19 -2.28
N ARG A 65 -7.39 -30.30 -3.55
CA ARG A 65 -8.07 -31.14 -4.55
C ARG A 65 -8.08 -32.60 -4.17
N GLN A 66 -6.98 -33.12 -3.67
CA GLN A 66 -6.86 -34.52 -3.22
C GLN A 66 -7.84 -34.82 -2.08
N ARG A 67 -8.09 -33.85 -1.19
CA ARG A 67 -8.89 -34.07 0.03
C ARG A 67 -10.36 -33.69 -0.11
N PHE A 68 -10.64 -32.62 -0.82
CA PHE A 68 -11.96 -31.96 -0.83
C PHE A 68 -12.56 -31.82 -2.22
N GLY A 69 -11.86 -32.29 -3.28
CA GLY A 69 -12.29 -32.17 -4.67
C GLY A 69 -12.02 -30.79 -5.28
N GLU A 70 -12.51 -30.58 -6.49
CA GLU A 70 -12.16 -29.43 -7.33
C GLU A 70 -12.72 -28.08 -6.83
N HIS A 71 -13.81 -28.11 -6.04
CA HIS A 71 -14.49 -26.88 -5.65
C HIS A 71 -13.83 -26.24 -4.42
N ILE A 72 -13.03 -25.21 -4.65
CA ILE A 72 -12.40 -24.39 -3.59
C ILE A 72 -13.37 -23.28 -3.17
N PRO A 73 -13.81 -23.21 -1.89
CA PRO A 73 -14.69 -22.14 -1.44
C PRO A 73 -13.96 -20.80 -1.46
N LEU A 74 -14.67 -19.74 -1.85
CA LEU A 74 -14.14 -18.40 -1.80
C LEU A 74 -14.13 -17.91 -0.36
N ILE A 75 -12.96 -17.82 0.24
CA ILE A 75 -12.73 -17.21 1.54
C ILE A 75 -11.43 -16.40 1.50
N ARG A 76 -11.46 -15.18 1.99
CA ARG A 76 -10.36 -14.25 1.93
C ARG A 76 -9.99 -13.78 3.34
N ARG A 77 -8.82 -13.22 3.50
CA ARG A 77 -8.32 -12.65 4.76
C ARG A 77 -9.34 -11.71 5.44
N GLN A 78 -9.97 -10.83 4.68
CA GLN A 78 -11.00 -9.90 5.18
C GLN A 78 -12.28 -10.59 5.69
N ASP A 79 -12.52 -11.82 5.29
CA ASP A 79 -13.68 -12.60 5.73
C ASP A 79 -13.43 -13.28 7.10
N VAL A 80 -12.19 -13.18 7.62
CA VAL A 80 -11.77 -13.82 8.88
C VAL A 80 -11.16 -12.78 9.82
N LYS A 81 -11.61 -12.80 11.09
CA LYS A 81 -11.08 -11.93 12.15
C LYS A 81 -9.70 -12.36 12.60
N GLY A 82 -8.83 -11.42 12.88
CA GLY A 82 -7.52 -11.63 13.48
C GLY A 82 -6.33 -11.44 12.56
N PHE A 83 -6.58 -10.94 11.35
CA PHE A 83 -5.55 -10.42 10.45
C PHE A 83 -5.33 -8.91 10.65
N VAL A 84 -4.10 -8.46 10.44
CA VAL A 84 -3.76 -7.03 10.42
C VAL A 84 -4.34 -6.40 9.15
N GLU A 85 -4.89 -5.21 9.26
CA GLU A 85 -5.33 -4.45 8.08
C GLU A 85 -4.11 -3.99 7.28
N ARG A 86 -3.97 -4.48 6.04
CA ARG A 86 -2.86 -4.13 5.17
C ARG A 86 -3.16 -2.83 4.44
N ARG A 87 -2.14 -1.98 4.32
CA ARG A 87 -2.23 -0.77 3.49
C ARG A 87 -2.29 -1.15 2.01
N PRO A 88 -3.07 -0.43 1.19
CA PRO A 88 -3.06 -0.63 -0.25
C PRO A 88 -1.67 -0.42 -0.85
N VAL A 89 -1.26 -1.27 -1.80
CA VAL A 89 0.07 -1.24 -2.43
C VAL A 89 0.39 0.13 -3.06
N TRP A 90 -0.59 0.75 -3.71
CA TRP A 90 -0.44 2.09 -4.31
C TRP A 90 -0.17 3.20 -3.28
N LEU A 91 -0.48 2.96 -2.00
CA LEU A 91 -0.18 3.88 -0.90
C LEU A 91 1.20 3.60 -0.27
N VAL A 92 1.71 2.38 -0.40
CA VAL A 92 2.98 1.93 0.20
C VAL A 92 4.16 2.29 -0.69
N ARG A 93 4.07 2.03 -2.00
CA ARG A 93 5.14 2.30 -2.96
C ARG A 93 5.70 3.73 -2.94
N PRO A 94 4.87 4.79 -2.93
CA PRO A 94 5.36 6.17 -2.90
C PRO A 94 6.11 6.54 -1.63
N LEU A 95 5.98 5.74 -0.56
CA LEU A 95 6.63 6.02 0.73
C LEU A 95 8.09 5.56 0.82
N GLY A 96 8.60 4.91 -0.24
CA GLY A 96 9.99 4.51 -0.35
C GLY A 96 10.25 3.04 -0.03
N ILE A 97 11.48 2.61 -0.35
CA ILE A 97 11.93 1.22 -0.32
C ILE A 97 11.84 0.59 1.09
N ASP A 98 12.16 1.35 2.15
CA ASP A 98 12.14 0.83 3.52
C ASP A 98 10.73 0.50 3.99
N VAL A 99 9.74 1.28 3.54
CA VAL A 99 8.32 1.02 3.84
C VAL A 99 7.85 -0.23 3.11
N VAL A 100 8.28 -0.44 1.87
CA VAL A 100 7.97 -1.65 1.08
C VAL A 100 8.58 -2.89 1.74
N ARG A 101 9.87 -2.84 2.13
CA ARG A 101 10.55 -3.93 2.86
C ARG A 101 9.86 -4.23 4.19
N LYS A 102 9.50 -3.21 4.94
CA LYS A 102 8.78 -3.38 6.22
C LYS A 102 7.38 -3.98 6.03
N GLN A 103 6.70 -3.64 4.95
CA GLN A 103 5.40 -4.24 4.61
C GLN A 103 5.56 -5.72 4.27
N ALA A 104 6.58 -6.10 3.51
CA ALA A 104 6.91 -7.49 3.21
C ALA A 104 7.17 -8.29 4.50
N GLU A 105 8.00 -7.79 5.41
CA GLU A 105 8.27 -8.42 6.71
C GLU A 105 6.99 -8.68 7.53
N ILE A 106 6.04 -7.73 7.51
CA ILE A 106 4.75 -7.88 8.20
C ILE A 106 3.93 -8.99 7.52
N MET A 107 3.95 -9.09 6.19
CA MET A 107 3.23 -10.11 5.42
C MET A 107 3.73 -11.51 5.79
N GLU A 108 5.03 -11.74 5.73
CA GLU A 108 5.69 -13.00 6.11
C GLU A 108 5.32 -13.42 7.54
N LEU A 109 5.42 -12.48 8.48
CA LEU A 109 5.08 -12.74 9.88
C LEU A 109 3.60 -13.13 10.07
N GLU A 110 2.67 -12.49 9.36
CA GLU A 110 1.25 -12.83 9.41
C GLU A 110 0.97 -14.21 8.85
N THR A 111 1.52 -14.52 7.67
CA THR A 111 1.31 -15.79 6.97
C THR A 111 1.91 -16.95 7.78
N ARG A 112 3.13 -16.78 8.32
CA ARG A 112 3.71 -17.74 9.25
C ARG A 112 2.80 -18.02 10.48
N ARG A 113 2.32 -16.97 11.16
CA ARG A 113 1.43 -17.10 12.32
C ARG A 113 0.09 -17.76 11.96
N PHE A 114 -0.37 -17.54 10.76
CA PHE A 114 -1.55 -18.24 10.25
C PHE A 114 -1.27 -19.73 10.11
N TYR A 115 -0.17 -20.16 9.49
CA TYR A 115 0.19 -21.57 9.36
C TYR A 115 0.41 -22.26 10.70
N GLU A 116 1.12 -21.63 11.62
CA GLU A 116 1.33 -22.14 12.99
C GLU A 116 -0.01 -22.41 13.70
N ARG A 117 -0.99 -21.54 13.56
CA ARG A 117 -2.34 -21.74 14.12
C ARG A 117 -3.16 -22.79 13.36
N ALA A 118 -3.00 -22.83 12.04
CA ALA A 118 -3.70 -23.78 11.18
C ALA A 118 -3.29 -25.23 11.48
N MET A 119 -1.99 -25.49 11.68
CA MET A 119 -1.48 -26.79 12.07
C MET A 119 -2.13 -27.36 13.34
N GLN A 120 -2.49 -26.50 14.29
CA GLN A 120 -3.14 -26.94 15.54
C GLN A 120 -4.59 -27.39 15.34
N LYS A 121 -5.23 -26.96 14.24
CA LYS A 121 -6.64 -27.27 13.96
C LYS A 121 -6.83 -28.40 12.94
N VAL A 122 -5.85 -28.62 12.10
CA VAL A 122 -5.92 -29.63 11.05
C VAL A 122 -5.66 -31.04 11.65
N THR A 123 -6.55 -31.98 11.36
CA THR A 123 -6.46 -33.33 11.87
C THR A 123 -5.63 -34.26 10.97
N ASP A 124 -5.66 -34.02 9.66
CA ASP A 124 -4.90 -34.81 8.69
C ASP A 124 -3.39 -34.58 8.82
N ALA A 125 -2.64 -35.68 8.90
CA ALA A 125 -1.20 -35.64 9.14
C ALA A 125 -0.41 -35.04 7.94
N SER A 126 -0.85 -35.32 6.70
CA SER A 126 -0.19 -34.83 5.50
C SER A 126 -0.41 -33.32 5.32
N THR A 127 -1.64 -32.86 5.56
CA THR A 127 -1.98 -31.42 5.54
C THR A 127 -1.25 -30.67 6.65
N ARG A 128 -1.19 -31.25 7.86
CA ARG A 128 -0.44 -30.66 8.98
C ARG A 128 1.05 -30.54 8.66
N LYS A 129 1.62 -31.57 8.04
CA LYS A 129 3.01 -31.51 7.58
C LYS A 129 3.22 -30.41 6.57
N LEU A 130 2.37 -30.31 5.52
CA LEU A 130 2.45 -29.25 4.53
C LEU A 130 2.40 -27.85 5.16
N LEU A 131 1.43 -27.60 6.03
CA LEU A 131 1.32 -26.31 6.74
C LEU A 131 2.55 -26.02 7.62
N GLY A 132 3.17 -27.06 8.19
CA GLY A 132 4.41 -26.95 8.95
C GLY A 132 5.61 -26.60 8.05
N ASP A 133 5.70 -27.25 6.90
CA ASP A 133 6.76 -26.96 5.91
C ASP A 133 6.61 -25.53 5.37
N LEU A 134 5.39 -25.06 5.14
CA LEU A 134 5.10 -23.68 4.75
C LEU A 134 5.44 -22.68 5.87
N ALA A 135 5.05 -22.93 7.12
CA ALA A 135 5.42 -22.07 8.25
C ALA A 135 6.95 -21.94 8.40
N GLU A 136 7.68 -23.02 8.13
CA GLU A 136 9.15 -23.01 8.12
C GLU A 136 9.71 -22.25 6.92
N ALA A 137 9.07 -22.33 5.74
CA ALA A 137 9.43 -21.54 4.57
C ALA A 137 9.29 -20.03 4.87
N GLU A 138 8.14 -19.58 5.42
CA GLU A 138 7.93 -18.19 5.81
C GLU A 138 8.95 -17.71 6.85
N ARG A 139 9.37 -18.59 7.77
CA ARG A 139 10.42 -18.27 8.72
C ARG A 139 11.77 -18.06 8.03
N LYS A 140 12.05 -18.84 7.00
CA LYS A 140 13.26 -18.70 6.19
C LYS A 140 13.20 -17.48 5.28
N HIS A 141 12.01 -17.08 4.80
CA HIS A 141 11.83 -15.86 4.03
C HIS A 141 12.25 -14.63 4.83
N SER A 142 11.93 -14.56 6.12
CA SER A 142 12.43 -13.48 6.99
C SER A 142 13.97 -13.48 7.07
N ALA A 143 14.62 -14.66 7.16
CA ALA A 143 16.07 -14.79 7.13
C ALA A 143 16.62 -14.70 5.69
N LEU A 144 15.84 -15.12 4.69
CA LEU A 144 16.18 -15.07 3.27
C LEU A 144 16.05 -13.64 2.73
N ALA A 145 15.08 -12.84 3.20
CA ALA A 145 15.03 -11.41 2.90
C ALA A 145 16.31 -10.69 3.35
N GLU A 146 16.90 -11.11 4.47
CA GLU A 146 18.23 -10.68 4.90
C GLU A 146 19.34 -11.21 3.98
N SER A 147 19.33 -12.50 3.62
CA SER A 147 20.34 -13.13 2.75
C SER A 147 20.18 -12.77 1.27
N LEU A 148 18.95 -12.56 0.78
CA LEU A 148 18.68 -12.01 -0.55
C LEU A 148 19.07 -10.54 -0.61
N ALA A 149 18.90 -9.79 0.47
CA ALA A 149 19.47 -8.46 0.61
C ALA A 149 21.00 -8.49 0.56
N GLU A 150 21.65 -9.47 1.16
CA GLU A 150 23.11 -9.67 1.02
C GLU A 150 23.52 -10.11 -0.39
N LYS A 151 22.75 -10.99 -1.03
CA LYS A 151 23.03 -11.50 -2.38
C LYS A 151 22.83 -10.46 -3.48
N HIS A 152 21.74 -9.69 -3.39
CA HIS A 152 21.37 -8.69 -4.41
C HIS A 152 21.79 -7.27 -4.04
N LEU A 153 21.98 -6.98 -2.76
CA LEU A 153 22.44 -5.70 -2.26
C LEU A 153 23.91 -5.79 -1.85
N THR A 154 24.79 -6.00 -2.85
CA THR A 154 26.23 -5.82 -2.62
C THR A 154 26.52 -4.42 -2.07
N PRO A 155 27.66 -4.14 -1.44
CA PRO A 155 28.00 -2.79 -0.98
C PRO A 155 27.83 -1.74 -2.08
N GLU A 156 28.19 -2.08 -3.32
CA GLU A 156 28.06 -1.22 -4.50
C GLU A 156 26.57 -0.96 -4.82
N THR A 157 25.77 -2.02 -4.94
CA THR A 157 24.32 -1.93 -5.24
C THR A 157 23.57 -1.18 -4.15
N ARG A 158 23.94 -1.42 -2.88
CA ARG A 158 23.37 -0.67 -1.74
C ARG A 158 23.69 0.81 -1.83
N SER A 159 24.93 1.16 -2.20
CA SER A 159 25.34 2.54 -2.43
C SER A 159 24.57 3.19 -3.57
N GLU A 160 24.31 2.45 -4.66
CA GLU A 160 23.50 2.92 -5.79
C GLU A 160 22.04 3.14 -5.39
N GLU A 161 21.44 2.22 -4.65
CA GLU A 161 20.07 2.36 -4.13
C GLU A 161 19.95 3.53 -3.14
N GLU A 162 20.93 3.73 -2.25
CA GLU A 162 20.98 4.90 -1.37
C GLU A 162 21.15 6.21 -2.13
N ALA A 163 21.94 6.22 -3.19
CA ALA A 163 22.10 7.40 -4.06
C ALA A 163 20.80 7.69 -4.82
N ALA A 164 20.11 6.68 -5.32
CA ALA A 164 18.80 6.79 -5.95
C ALA A 164 17.75 7.33 -4.96
N HIS A 165 17.72 6.81 -3.73
CA HIS A 165 16.84 7.31 -2.67
C HIS A 165 17.09 8.79 -2.36
N ARG A 166 18.35 9.17 -2.14
CA ARG A 166 18.73 10.58 -1.92
C ARG A 166 18.31 11.47 -3.08
N ARG A 167 18.52 11.01 -4.32
CA ARG A 167 18.11 11.75 -5.51
C ARG A 167 16.61 11.96 -5.57
N LEU A 168 15.82 10.91 -5.32
CA LEU A 168 14.35 11.01 -5.27
C LEU A 168 13.89 11.93 -4.15
N PHE A 169 14.48 11.88 -2.97
CA PHE A 169 14.17 12.78 -1.87
C PHE A 169 14.42 14.24 -2.24
N VAL A 170 15.55 14.54 -2.89
CA VAL A 170 15.85 15.89 -3.37
C VAL A 170 14.84 16.35 -4.41
N LEU A 171 14.51 15.51 -5.40
CA LEU A 171 13.59 15.86 -6.48
C LEU A 171 12.13 15.97 -6.02
N GLN A 172 11.68 15.13 -5.12
CA GLN A 172 10.27 15.04 -4.70
C GLN A 172 9.94 15.91 -3.49
N ILE A 173 10.90 16.20 -2.63
CA ILE A 173 10.68 16.93 -1.38
C ILE A 173 11.43 18.27 -1.38
N ILE A 174 12.76 18.22 -1.54
CA ILE A 174 13.60 19.41 -1.40
C ILE A 174 13.31 20.41 -2.52
N GLN A 175 13.33 19.96 -3.77
CA GLN A 175 13.20 20.86 -4.93
C GLN A 175 11.82 21.54 -4.99
N PRO A 176 10.67 20.84 -4.86
CA PRO A 176 9.37 21.49 -4.78
C PRO A 176 9.23 22.42 -3.59
N GLY A 177 9.78 22.00 -2.43
CA GLY A 177 9.79 22.85 -1.23
C GLY A 177 10.55 24.14 -1.42
N LEU A 178 11.73 24.12 -2.05
CA LEU A 178 12.51 25.31 -2.38
C LEU A 178 11.80 26.20 -3.39
N VAL A 179 11.21 25.61 -4.44
CA VAL A 179 10.44 26.37 -5.44
C VAL A 179 9.26 27.07 -4.77
N GLY A 180 8.50 26.37 -3.93
CA GLY A 180 7.39 26.95 -3.18
C GLY A 180 7.84 28.06 -2.21
N LEU A 181 9.00 27.91 -1.57
CA LEU A 181 9.56 28.94 -0.70
C LEU A 181 10.00 30.18 -1.50
N MET A 182 10.63 29.99 -2.66
CA MET A 182 11.02 31.08 -3.54
C MET A 182 9.81 31.83 -4.09
N ASP A 183 8.82 31.11 -4.60
CA ASP A 183 7.58 31.69 -5.13
C ASP A 183 6.81 32.45 -4.01
N GLY A 184 6.70 31.85 -2.83
CA GLY A 184 6.14 32.52 -1.64
C GLY A 184 6.89 33.80 -1.25
N SER A 185 8.21 33.77 -1.30
CA SER A 185 9.05 34.94 -0.97
C SER A 185 8.87 36.06 -2.00
N VAL A 186 8.90 35.75 -3.28
CA VAL A 186 8.71 36.75 -4.36
C VAL A 186 7.30 37.32 -4.28
N SER A 187 6.29 36.46 -4.12
CA SER A 187 4.89 36.87 -4.04
C SER A 187 4.57 37.77 -2.83
N THR A 188 5.30 37.62 -1.72
CA THR A 188 5.14 38.48 -0.53
C THR A 188 6.00 39.74 -0.59
N LEU A 189 7.23 39.63 -1.07
CA LEU A 189 8.17 40.75 -1.10
C LEU A 189 7.85 41.80 -2.20
N ALA A 190 7.40 41.37 -3.38
CA ALA A 190 7.09 42.26 -4.46
C ALA A 190 6.05 43.35 -4.09
N PRO A 191 4.90 43.04 -3.48
CA PRO A 191 3.95 44.07 -3.01
C PRO A 191 4.52 44.97 -1.91
N VAL A 192 5.38 44.42 -1.00
CA VAL A 192 6.03 45.21 0.03
C VAL A 192 6.98 46.24 -0.55
N PHE A 193 7.81 45.82 -1.50
CA PHE A 193 8.69 46.77 -2.23
C PHE A 193 7.90 47.79 -3.04
N ALA A 194 6.84 47.35 -3.75
CA ALA A 194 5.97 48.26 -4.49
C ALA A 194 5.36 49.32 -3.57
N ALA A 195 4.86 48.92 -2.39
CA ALA A 195 4.34 49.85 -1.40
C ALA A 195 5.42 50.79 -0.86
N ALA A 196 6.62 50.28 -0.54
CA ALA A 196 7.73 51.08 -0.07
C ALA A 196 8.18 52.15 -1.08
N PHE A 197 8.26 51.78 -2.37
CA PHE A 197 8.62 52.72 -3.43
C PHE A 197 7.52 53.72 -3.71
N ALA A 198 6.23 53.30 -3.70
CA ALA A 198 5.11 54.19 -4.04
C ALA A 198 4.83 55.22 -2.93
N THR A 199 4.85 54.75 -1.66
CA THR A 199 4.52 55.62 -0.50
C THR A 199 5.71 56.30 0.10
N ARG A 200 6.93 55.82 -0.14
CA ARG A 200 8.19 56.22 0.57
C ARG A 200 8.04 56.17 2.08
N SER A 201 7.18 55.31 2.57
CA SER A 201 6.83 55.15 3.97
C SER A 201 7.13 53.72 4.43
N SER A 202 8.03 53.54 5.40
CA SER A 202 8.34 52.24 5.97
C SER A 202 7.16 51.61 6.76
N PRO A 203 6.33 52.39 7.48
CA PRO A 203 5.14 51.82 8.14
C PRO A 203 4.11 51.26 7.17
N ASP A 204 3.86 51.90 6.02
CA ASP A 204 2.90 51.45 5.02
C ASP A 204 3.38 50.17 4.34
N ALA A 205 4.68 50.09 4.01
CA ALA A 205 5.30 48.88 3.49
C ALA A 205 5.19 47.69 4.50
N PHE A 206 5.39 47.97 5.79
CA PHE A 206 5.25 46.97 6.84
C PHE A 206 3.79 46.48 6.96
N LEU A 207 2.81 47.37 6.92
CA LEU A 207 1.38 47.01 6.96
C LEU A 207 0.97 46.14 5.76
N VAL A 208 1.47 46.42 4.56
CA VAL A 208 1.23 45.58 3.38
C VAL A 208 1.85 44.20 3.55
N GLY A 209 3.05 44.11 4.11
CA GLY A 209 3.69 42.83 4.44
C GLY A 209 2.88 42.02 5.45
N LEU A 210 2.43 42.66 6.52
CA LEU A 210 1.63 42.03 7.55
C LEU A 210 0.27 41.51 7.02
N ALA A 211 -0.41 42.30 6.19
CA ALA A 211 -1.68 41.93 5.58
C ALA A 211 -1.54 40.70 4.66
N ARG A 212 -0.42 40.59 3.93
CA ARG A 212 -0.14 39.42 3.07
C ARG A 212 0.12 38.16 3.88
N ILE A 213 0.90 38.23 4.95
CA ILE A 213 1.16 37.09 5.83
C ILE A 213 -0.17 36.59 6.44
N SER A 214 -1.02 37.50 6.90
CA SER A 214 -2.34 37.16 7.48
C SER A 214 -3.24 36.46 6.46
N HIS A 215 -3.23 36.88 5.21
CA HIS A 215 -4.07 36.28 4.16
C HIS A 215 -3.64 34.86 3.77
N HIS A 216 -2.34 34.55 3.84
CA HIS A 216 -1.81 33.22 3.55
C HIS A 216 -1.78 32.29 4.75
N ALA A 217 -1.70 32.81 5.98
CA ALA A 217 -1.66 32.01 7.20
C ALA A 217 -3.06 31.64 7.75
N LEU A 218 -4.05 32.47 7.51
CA LEU A 218 -5.42 32.24 8.02
C LEU A 218 -6.08 30.94 7.56
N PRO A 219 -5.92 30.44 6.29
CA PRO A 219 -6.48 29.14 5.91
C PRO A 219 -5.84 27.93 6.62
N PHE A 220 -4.63 28.10 7.15
CA PHE A 220 -3.91 27.06 7.88
C PHE A 220 -4.19 27.04 9.38
N LEU A 221 -4.55 28.18 9.96
CA LEU A 221 -4.84 28.33 11.40
C LEU A 221 -6.32 28.19 11.74
N VAL A 222 -7.20 28.52 10.81
CA VAL A 222 -8.64 28.30 10.96
C VAL A 222 -8.96 27.01 10.24
N GLY A 223 -9.00 25.90 10.97
CA GLY A 223 -9.47 24.63 10.45
C GLY A 223 -10.78 24.85 9.69
N ARG A 224 -10.85 24.34 8.47
CA ARG A 224 -12.04 24.40 7.62
C ARG A 224 -13.25 24.07 8.47
N PRO A 225 -14.28 24.93 8.58
CA PRO A 225 -15.52 24.52 9.20
C PRO A 225 -16.09 23.40 8.34
N GLU A 226 -16.20 22.21 8.89
CA GLU A 226 -17.05 21.14 8.37
C GLU A 226 -18.48 21.68 8.36
N GLY A 227 -18.99 22.00 7.20
CA GLY A 227 -20.32 22.56 7.07
C GLY A 227 -20.78 22.64 5.62
N ARG A 228 -20.87 21.52 4.92
CA ARG A 228 -21.92 21.35 3.93
C ARG A 228 -22.79 20.18 4.37
N GLY A 229 -23.92 20.55 4.96
CA GLY A 229 -24.99 19.64 5.28
C GLY A 229 -25.32 18.80 4.04
N PHE A 230 -25.27 17.52 4.24
CA PHE A 230 -25.73 16.53 3.29
C PHE A 230 -27.22 16.69 3.12
N ASN A 231 -27.67 17.27 2.00
CA ASN A 231 -29.10 17.40 1.68
C ASN A 231 -29.55 16.10 0.98
N PRO A 232 -30.37 15.26 1.62
CA PRO A 232 -30.82 14.00 1.05
C PRO A 232 -31.72 14.15 -0.18
N ALA A 233 -32.22 15.35 -0.48
CA ALA A 233 -33.10 15.62 -1.61
C ALA A 233 -32.37 15.64 -2.97
N GLU A 234 -31.07 15.89 -3.00
CA GLU A 234 -30.29 15.95 -4.26
C GLU A 234 -29.95 14.58 -4.85
N LYS A 235 -30.00 13.52 -4.02
CA LYS A 235 -29.74 12.14 -4.46
C LYS A 235 -30.94 11.51 -5.18
N ALA A 236 -32.13 12.03 -5.02
CA ALA A 236 -33.33 11.53 -5.69
C ALA A 236 -33.44 11.99 -7.15
N ALA A 237 -32.87 13.15 -7.50
CA ALA A 237 -32.92 13.71 -8.86
C ALA A 237 -31.91 13.09 -9.83
N SER A 238 -30.81 12.50 -9.32
CA SER A 238 -29.76 11.89 -10.16
C SER A 238 -30.08 10.45 -10.60
N ASN A 239 -31.00 9.75 -9.93
CA ASN A 239 -31.37 8.37 -10.24
C ASN A 239 -32.55 8.22 -11.21
N SER A 240 -33.18 9.30 -11.67
CA SER A 240 -34.35 9.23 -12.56
C SER A 240 -34.01 9.33 -14.06
N LEU A 241 -32.71 9.45 -14.44
CA LEU A 241 -32.31 9.61 -15.84
C LEU A 241 -31.76 8.32 -16.48
N PHE A 242 -31.86 7.16 -15.81
CA PHE A 242 -31.34 5.89 -16.35
C PHE A 242 -32.40 4.78 -16.38
N VAL A 243 -33.59 5.10 -16.89
CA VAL A 243 -34.60 4.06 -17.23
C VAL A 243 -35.17 4.32 -18.60
N SER A 244 -35.00 3.31 -19.45
CA SER A 244 -35.79 2.98 -20.65
C SER A 244 -35.39 3.60 -21.99
N ARG A 245 -34.62 2.82 -22.75
CA ARG A 245 -34.87 2.69 -24.20
C ARG A 245 -35.27 1.25 -24.52
N PRO A 246 -36.43 0.98 -25.11
CA PRO A 246 -36.80 -0.34 -25.57
C PRO A 246 -36.05 -0.68 -26.86
N ALA A 247 -35.66 -1.95 -27.00
CA ALA A 247 -35.11 -2.53 -28.21
C ALA A 247 -36.19 -2.51 -29.31
N GLN A 248 -35.88 -1.87 -30.43
CA GLN A 248 -36.64 -2.09 -31.69
C GLN A 248 -36.06 -3.29 -32.40
N LEU A 249 -36.87 -4.32 -32.55
CA LEU A 249 -36.73 -5.37 -33.58
C LEU A 249 -36.99 -4.74 -34.95
N VAL A 250 -36.16 -5.01 -35.89
CA VAL A 250 -36.38 -4.79 -37.34
C VAL A 250 -36.28 -6.16 -38.07
N PRO A 251 -37.12 -6.41 -39.02
CA PRO A 251 -37.43 -7.72 -39.59
C PRO A 251 -36.29 -8.33 -40.42
#